data_b46f969fa04d0a4bfd6ca0adc242fa4f
#
_entry.id   b46f969fa04d0a4bfd6ca0adc242fa4f
#
_cell.length_a   1.000
_cell.length_b   1.000
_cell.length_c   1.000
_cell.angle_alpha   90.00
_cell.angle_beta   90.00
_cell.angle_gamma   90.00
#
_symmetry.space_group_name_H-M   'P 1'
#
loop_
_entity.id
_entity.type
_entity.pdbx_description
1 polymer ?
#
loop_
_entity_poly.entity_id
_entity_poly.type
_entity_poly.pdbx_seq_one_letter_code
_entity_poly.pdbx_strand_id
1 'polypeptide(L)'
;MPPRKLRFGWLDALILALLGGALGYVLHQAQDHFHYNWDWRLIPGYFLRYDPAQGQWVLNLLGQGLLATIRLALWGSLLAALIGGVMGVCRVAHSLFLRLLSRSYVELIRNMPPLVFIFIFYFFISSQLMPALDVEGWLVDAGPTTLSVLALLFGPPELLSN
;
A
#
# COMPACT_ATOMS: atom_id res chain seq x y z
N MET A 1 -6.61 36.34 -21.27
CA MET A 1 -7.86 35.60 -21.56
C MET A 1 -8.87 35.99 -20.48
N PRO A 2 -10.05 36.52 -20.83
CA PRO A 2 -11.05 36.86 -19.81
C PRO A 2 -11.63 35.57 -19.20
N PRO A 3 -12.00 35.55 -17.91
CA PRO A 3 -12.55 34.39 -17.25
C PRO A 3 -13.88 34.01 -17.89
N ARG A 4 -14.01 32.78 -18.33
CA ARG A 4 -15.28 32.20 -18.83
C ARG A 4 -16.28 32.23 -17.68
N LYS A 5 -17.25 33.13 -17.73
CA LYS A 5 -18.41 33.12 -16.83
C LYS A 5 -19.20 31.85 -17.10
N LEU A 6 -19.15 30.90 -16.17
CA LEU A 6 -20.01 29.73 -16.19
C LEU A 6 -21.48 30.20 -16.14
N ARG A 7 -22.18 30.07 -17.24
CA ARG A 7 -23.63 30.37 -17.30
C ARG A 7 -24.35 29.11 -16.83
N PHE A 8 -24.87 29.18 -15.63
CA PHE A 8 -25.75 28.14 -15.10
C PHE A 8 -27.02 28.09 -15.97
N GLY A 9 -27.16 27.00 -16.72
CA GLY A 9 -28.31 26.78 -17.58
C GLY A 9 -29.41 25.98 -16.83
N TRP A 10 -30.63 26.01 -17.38
CA TRP A 10 -31.73 25.20 -16.85
C TRP A 10 -31.42 23.69 -16.89
N LEU A 11 -30.63 23.25 -17.86
CA LEU A 11 -30.13 21.88 -17.97
C LEU A 11 -29.20 21.50 -16.78
N ASP A 12 -28.35 22.41 -16.34
CA ASP A 12 -27.46 22.17 -15.20
C ASP A 12 -28.28 22.02 -13.91
N ALA A 13 -29.32 22.85 -13.75
CA ALA A 13 -30.25 22.76 -12.63
C ALA A 13 -31.02 21.42 -12.63
N LEU A 14 -31.44 20.95 -13.80
CA LEU A 14 -32.15 19.68 -13.96
C LEU A 14 -31.25 18.49 -13.66
N ILE A 15 -30.00 18.51 -14.15
CA ILE A 15 -28.99 17.48 -13.85
C ILE A 15 -28.69 17.43 -12.35
N LEU A 16 -28.50 18.59 -11.73
CA LEU A 16 -28.26 18.66 -10.28
C LEU A 16 -29.46 18.16 -9.48
N ALA A 17 -30.68 18.49 -9.90
CA ALA A 17 -31.90 17.99 -9.25
C ALA A 17 -32.03 16.46 -9.39
N LEU A 18 -31.75 15.91 -10.57
CA LEU A 18 -31.74 14.45 -10.80
C LEU A 18 -30.67 13.74 -9.98
N LEU A 19 -29.43 14.27 -9.95
CA LEU A 19 -28.35 13.72 -9.15
C LEU A 19 -28.66 13.81 -7.64
N GLY A 20 -29.18 14.96 -7.19
CA GLY A 20 -29.60 15.13 -5.80
C GLY A 20 -30.74 14.19 -5.42
N GLY A 21 -31.74 14.02 -6.30
CA GLY A 21 -32.85 13.08 -6.10
C GLY A 21 -32.38 11.62 -6.07
N ALA A 22 -31.50 11.23 -7.00
CA ALA A 22 -30.92 9.89 -7.02
C ALA A 22 -30.09 9.61 -5.77
N LEU A 23 -29.25 10.56 -5.36
CA LEU A 23 -28.46 10.44 -4.13
C LEU A 23 -29.35 10.35 -2.89
N GLY A 24 -30.39 11.21 -2.80
CA GLY A 24 -31.36 11.16 -1.71
C GLY A 24 -32.11 9.83 -1.65
N TYR A 25 -32.51 9.29 -2.81
CA TYR A 25 -33.16 7.98 -2.89
C TYR A 25 -32.21 6.86 -2.41
N VAL A 26 -30.96 6.86 -2.89
CA VAL A 26 -29.96 5.85 -2.46
C VAL A 26 -29.69 5.93 -0.97
N LEU A 27 -29.55 7.14 -0.41
CA LEU A 27 -29.32 7.33 1.02
C LEU A 27 -30.53 6.88 1.87
N HIS A 28 -31.76 7.17 1.41
CA HIS A 28 -32.97 6.69 2.07
C HIS A 28 -33.07 5.17 2.04
N GLN A 29 -32.86 4.58 0.88
CA GLN A 29 -32.85 3.12 0.70
C GLN A 29 -31.77 2.44 1.55
N ALA A 30 -30.59 3.08 1.66
CA ALA A 30 -29.50 2.58 2.51
C ALA A 30 -29.89 2.60 4.00
N GLN A 31 -30.58 3.64 4.47
CA GLN A 31 -31.03 3.71 5.86
C GLN A 31 -32.07 2.63 6.20
N ASP A 32 -32.97 2.31 5.29
CA ASP A 32 -34.01 1.31 5.52
C ASP A 32 -33.51 -0.14 5.47
N HIS A 33 -32.47 -0.41 4.68
CA HIS A 33 -31.92 -1.76 4.50
C HIS A 33 -30.74 -2.08 5.41
N PHE A 34 -29.97 -1.08 5.81
CA PHE A 34 -28.85 -1.25 6.72
C PHE A 34 -29.21 -0.86 8.16
N HIS A 35 -29.82 -1.78 8.89
CA HIS A 35 -29.90 -1.71 10.35
C HIS A 35 -28.50 -1.98 10.94
N TYR A 36 -27.49 -1.28 10.42
CA TYR A 36 -26.13 -1.43 10.89
C TYR A 36 -25.93 -0.56 12.12
N ASN A 37 -25.87 -1.17 13.29
CA ASN A 37 -25.52 -0.50 14.54
C ASN A 37 -24.04 -0.15 14.51
N TRP A 38 -23.74 1.10 14.14
CA TRP A 38 -22.39 1.64 14.22
C TRP A 38 -21.97 1.76 15.69
N ASP A 39 -21.26 0.76 16.20
CA ASP A 39 -20.66 0.85 17.53
C ASP A 39 -19.18 1.22 17.41
N TRP A 40 -18.91 2.51 17.45
CA TRP A 40 -17.55 3.07 17.41
C TRP A 40 -16.70 2.64 18.61
N ARG A 41 -17.31 2.16 19.69
CA ARG A 41 -16.61 1.69 20.89
C ARG A 41 -15.86 0.39 20.66
N LEU A 42 -16.21 -0.36 19.63
CA LEU A 42 -15.53 -1.61 19.26
C LEU A 42 -14.18 -1.36 18.55
N ILE A 43 -14.02 -0.20 17.89
CA ILE A 43 -12.82 0.09 17.09
C ILE A 43 -11.53 0.00 17.89
N PRO A 44 -11.39 0.57 19.09
CA PRO A 44 -10.16 0.44 19.88
C PRO A 44 -9.78 -1.02 20.18
N GLY A 45 -10.78 -1.88 20.37
CA GLY A 45 -10.56 -3.32 20.58
C GLY A 45 -9.95 -4.07 19.37
N TYR A 46 -10.15 -3.55 18.15
CA TYR A 46 -9.49 -4.09 16.96
C TYR A 46 -8.03 -3.64 16.80
N PHE A 47 -7.64 -2.54 17.45
CA PHE A 47 -6.24 -2.09 17.47
C PHE A 47 -5.45 -2.73 18.61
N LEU A 48 -6.03 -2.81 19.81
CA LEU A 48 -5.40 -3.32 21.02
C LEU A 48 -6.32 -4.33 21.69
N ARG A 49 -5.79 -5.48 22.05
CA ARG A 49 -6.49 -6.52 22.80
C ARG A 49 -5.72 -6.83 24.07
N TYR A 50 -6.41 -6.94 25.18
CA TYR A 50 -5.82 -7.47 26.41
C TYR A 50 -5.72 -8.98 26.32
N ASP A 51 -4.49 -9.52 26.45
CA ASP A 51 -4.23 -10.95 26.49
C ASP A 51 -4.13 -11.41 27.96
N PRO A 52 -5.13 -12.14 28.47
CA PRO A 52 -5.11 -12.60 29.84
C PRO A 52 -4.04 -13.64 30.13
N ALA A 53 -3.53 -14.35 29.11
CA ALA A 53 -2.48 -15.36 29.28
C ALA A 53 -1.11 -14.71 29.53
N GLN A 54 -0.87 -13.53 28.93
CA GLN A 54 0.38 -12.78 29.07
C GLN A 54 0.25 -11.60 30.03
N GLY A 55 -0.98 -11.25 30.46
CA GLY A 55 -1.23 -10.13 31.34
C GLY A 55 -0.95 -8.74 30.77
N GLN A 56 -0.88 -8.62 29.45
CA GLN A 56 -0.48 -7.40 28.74
C GLN A 56 -1.37 -7.05 27.56
N TRP A 57 -1.32 -5.79 27.14
CA TRP A 57 -1.98 -5.33 25.93
C TRP A 57 -1.15 -5.72 24.71
N VAL A 58 -1.77 -6.44 23.78
CA VAL A 58 -1.15 -6.85 22.52
C VAL A 58 -1.85 -6.19 21.35
N LEU A 59 -1.10 -5.96 20.28
CA LEU A 59 -1.66 -5.45 19.03
C LEU A 59 -2.61 -6.49 18.43
N ASN A 60 -3.84 -6.04 18.17
CA ASN A 60 -4.82 -6.85 17.48
C ASN A 60 -4.72 -6.65 15.95
N LEU A 61 -5.58 -7.30 15.19
CA LEU A 61 -5.54 -7.41 13.73
C LEU A 61 -5.31 -6.07 13.00
N LEU A 62 -6.07 -5.02 13.35
CA LEU A 62 -5.89 -3.70 12.72
C LEU A 62 -4.57 -3.04 13.11
N GLY A 63 -4.15 -3.19 14.37
CA GLY A 63 -2.87 -2.67 14.84
C GLY A 63 -1.68 -3.32 14.15
N GLN A 64 -1.71 -4.64 14.00
CA GLN A 64 -0.69 -5.40 13.26
C GLN A 64 -0.66 -5.02 11.79
N GLY A 65 -1.83 -4.93 11.12
CA GLY A 65 -1.94 -4.51 9.73
C GLY A 65 -1.43 -3.08 9.49
N LEU A 66 -1.72 -2.16 10.42
CA LEU A 66 -1.21 -0.79 10.36
C LEU A 66 0.32 -0.75 10.44
N LEU A 67 0.91 -1.48 11.39
CA LEU A 67 2.37 -1.56 11.51
C LEU A 67 3.03 -2.18 10.28
N ALA A 68 2.44 -3.27 9.74
CA ALA A 68 2.93 -3.87 8.50
C ALA A 68 2.89 -2.88 7.34
N THR A 69 1.80 -2.13 7.21
CA THR A 69 1.66 -1.10 6.17
C THR A 69 2.70 0.01 6.31
N ILE A 70 2.93 0.50 7.54
CA ILE A 70 3.94 1.54 7.80
C ILE A 70 5.35 1.02 7.47
N ARG A 71 5.69 -0.20 7.88
CA ARG A 71 6.99 -0.82 7.58
C ARG A 71 7.20 -0.96 6.06
N LEU A 72 6.22 -1.50 5.36
CA LEU A 72 6.27 -1.63 3.90
C LEU A 72 6.40 -0.27 3.21
N ALA A 73 5.66 0.74 3.67
CA ALA A 73 5.73 2.09 3.12
C ALA A 73 7.11 2.73 3.33
N LEU A 74 7.70 2.57 4.51
CA LEU A 74 9.03 3.10 4.82
C LEU A 74 10.11 2.43 3.96
N TRP A 75 10.16 1.09 3.94
CA TRP A 75 11.13 0.36 3.13
C TRP A 75 10.94 0.58 1.63
N GLY A 76 9.70 0.53 1.18
CA GLY A 76 9.37 0.81 -0.22
C GLY A 76 9.77 2.23 -0.64
N SER A 77 9.50 3.23 0.19
CA SER A 77 9.89 4.62 -0.08
C SER A 77 11.40 4.81 -0.09
N LEU A 78 12.12 4.17 0.84
CA LEU A 78 13.58 4.23 0.89
C LEU A 78 14.21 3.63 -0.37
N LEU A 79 13.78 2.42 -0.75
CA LEU A 79 14.26 1.75 -1.96
C LEU A 79 13.89 2.54 -3.22
N ALA A 80 12.67 3.06 -3.29
CA ALA A 80 12.23 3.90 -4.40
C ALA A 80 13.07 5.19 -4.52
N ALA A 81 13.39 5.83 -3.39
CA ALA A 81 14.24 7.02 -3.35
C ALA A 81 15.67 6.71 -3.82
N LEU A 82 16.24 5.57 -3.39
CA LEU A 82 17.58 5.14 -3.82
C LEU A 82 17.60 4.86 -5.33
N ILE A 83 16.72 4.01 -5.82
CA ILE A 83 16.66 3.65 -7.26
C ILE A 83 16.33 4.89 -8.09
N GLY A 84 15.33 5.67 -7.68
CA GLY A 84 14.93 6.90 -8.37
C GLY A 84 16.04 7.95 -8.38
N GLY A 85 16.78 8.09 -7.27
CA GLY A 85 17.93 8.97 -7.18
C GLY A 85 19.05 8.56 -8.13
N VAL A 86 19.44 7.29 -8.14
CA VAL A 86 20.44 6.75 -9.07
C VAL A 86 20.01 6.98 -10.53
N MET A 87 18.77 6.63 -10.87
CA MET A 87 18.23 6.83 -12.22
C MET A 87 18.13 8.32 -12.58
N GLY A 88 17.82 9.17 -11.62
CA GLY A 88 17.83 10.63 -11.80
C GLY A 88 19.20 11.17 -12.16
N VAL A 89 20.25 10.76 -11.44
CA VAL A 89 21.64 11.11 -11.72
C VAL A 89 22.09 10.55 -13.10
N CYS A 90 21.76 9.30 -13.39
CA CYS A 90 22.06 8.69 -14.68
C CYS A 90 21.44 9.45 -15.86
N ARG A 91 20.29 10.08 -15.66
CA ARG A 91 19.58 10.84 -16.69
C ARG A 91 20.31 12.11 -17.12
N VAL A 92 21.08 12.72 -16.22
CA VAL A 92 21.88 13.95 -16.51
C VAL A 92 23.35 13.64 -16.75
N ALA A 93 23.75 12.38 -16.75
CA ALA A 93 25.13 11.95 -16.98
C ALA A 93 25.60 12.30 -18.42
N HIS A 94 26.90 12.57 -18.57
CA HIS A 94 27.50 12.83 -19.89
C HIS A 94 27.50 11.60 -20.81
N SER A 95 27.48 10.39 -20.24
CA SER A 95 27.46 9.14 -21.01
C SER A 95 26.09 8.92 -21.68
N LEU A 96 26.11 8.68 -22.99
CA LEU A 96 24.92 8.35 -23.77
C LEU A 96 24.26 7.08 -23.25
N PHE A 97 25.07 6.07 -22.90
CA PHE A 97 24.59 4.80 -22.39
C PHE A 97 23.77 4.94 -21.10
N LEU A 98 24.28 5.69 -20.12
CA LEU A 98 23.57 5.92 -18.85
C LEU A 98 22.27 6.68 -19.05
N ARG A 99 22.23 7.67 -19.93
CA ARG A 99 21.00 8.40 -20.27
C ARG A 99 19.97 7.53 -20.94
N LEU A 100 20.37 6.69 -21.88
CA LEU A 100 19.46 5.76 -22.56
C LEU A 100 18.92 4.71 -21.59
N LEU A 101 19.78 4.12 -20.76
CA LEU A 101 19.38 3.14 -19.74
C LEU A 101 18.34 3.73 -18.77
N SER A 102 18.65 4.91 -18.22
CA SER A 102 17.72 5.61 -17.31
C SER A 102 16.41 5.95 -17.99
N ARG A 103 16.44 6.43 -19.23
CA ARG A 103 15.24 6.78 -19.99
C ARG A 103 14.37 5.55 -20.24
N SER A 104 14.96 4.47 -20.71
CA SER A 104 14.25 3.20 -20.96
C SER A 104 13.63 2.65 -19.68
N TYR A 105 14.36 2.67 -18.56
CA TYR A 105 13.85 2.24 -17.26
C TYR A 105 12.63 3.08 -16.83
N VAL A 106 12.76 4.40 -16.86
CA VAL A 106 11.66 5.29 -16.45
C VAL A 106 10.45 5.14 -17.36
N GLU A 107 10.65 5.02 -18.67
CA GLU A 107 9.55 4.82 -19.63
C GLU A 107 8.87 3.46 -19.40
N LEU A 108 9.63 2.40 -19.13
CA LEU A 108 9.09 1.08 -18.80
C LEU A 108 8.21 1.15 -17.55
N ILE A 109 8.75 1.70 -16.46
CA ILE A 109 8.03 1.80 -15.19
C ILE A 109 6.74 2.65 -15.30
N ARG A 110 6.82 3.77 -16.03
CA ARG A 110 5.66 4.68 -16.21
C ARG A 110 4.56 4.12 -17.11
N ASN A 111 4.92 3.30 -18.08
CA ASN A 111 3.98 2.75 -19.05
C ASN A 111 3.34 1.43 -18.61
N MET A 112 3.86 0.79 -17.56
CA MET A 112 3.27 -0.42 -17.02
C MET A 112 2.26 -0.08 -15.91
N PRO A 113 1.05 -0.67 -15.94
CA PRO A 113 0.10 -0.54 -14.84
C PRO A 113 0.71 -1.08 -13.53
N PRO A 114 0.53 -0.40 -12.38
CA PRO A 114 1.08 -0.85 -11.09
C PRO A 114 0.68 -2.28 -10.72
N LEU A 115 -0.54 -2.69 -11.09
CA LEU A 115 -1.05 -4.04 -10.84
C LEU A 115 -0.19 -5.13 -11.52
N VAL A 116 0.29 -4.85 -12.74
CA VAL A 116 1.16 -5.79 -13.48
C VAL A 116 2.48 -6.00 -12.74
N PHE A 117 3.07 -4.92 -12.19
CA PHE A 117 4.26 -5.03 -11.33
C PHE A 117 3.99 -5.90 -10.11
N ILE A 118 2.88 -5.68 -9.40
CA ILE A 118 2.51 -6.47 -8.23
C ILE A 118 2.43 -7.95 -8.60
N PHE A 119 1.79 -8.31 -9.70
CA PHE A 119 1.72 -9.71 -10.16
C PHE A 119 3.09 -10.29 -10.52
N ILE A 120 3.93 -9.55 -11.25
CA ILE A 120 5.29 -10.01 -11.61
C ILE A 120 6.11 -10.23 -10.34
N PHE A 121 6.12 -9.27 -9.40
CA PHE A 121 6.89 -9.39 -8.17
C PHE A 121 6.35 -10.50 -7.26
N TYR A 122 5.04 -10.61 -7.11
CA TYR A 122 4.43 -11.62 -6.26
C TYR A 122 4.61 -13.03 -6.83
N PHE A 123 4.25 -13.26 -8.08
CA PHE A 123 4.28 -14.62 -8.66
C PHE A 123 5.66 -15.04 -9.15
N PHE A 124 6.46 -14.12 -9.71
CA PHE A 124 7.76 -14.50 -10.25
C PHE A 124 8.87 -14.40 -9.21
N ILE A 125 8.98 -13.28 -8.51
CA ILE A 125 10.07 -13.07 -7.55
C ILE A 125 9.84 -13.91 -6.30
N SER A 126 8.63 -13.91 -5.73
CA SER A 126 8.34 -14.70 -4.54
C SER A 126 8.44 -16.20 -4.80
N SER A 127 7.91 -16.71 -5.92
CA SER A 127 7.84 -18.15 -6.18
C SER A 127 9.09 -18.73 -6.83
N GLN A 128 9.90 -17.93 -7.51
CA GLN A 128 11.08 -18.40 -8.23
C GLN A 128 12.38 -17.93 -7.60
N LEU A 129 12.47 -16.66 -7.25
CA LEU A 129 13.72 -16.07 -6.79
C LEU A 129 13.99 -16.36 -5.31
N MET A 130 12.97 -16.33 -4.45
CA MET A 130 13.15 -16.58 -3.02
C MET A 130 13.66 -18.00 -2.74
N PRO A 131 13.08 -19.07 -3.32
CA PRO A 131 13.63 -20.43 -3.19
C PRO A 131 15.01 -20.57 -3.80
N ALA A 132 15.28 -19.93 -4.95
CA ALA A 132 16.59 -19.99 -5.61
C ALA A 132 17.71 -19.34 -4.80
N LEU A 133 17.39 -18.37 -3.94
CA LEU A 133 18.33 -17.70 -3.04
C LEU A 133 18.44 -18.39 -1.67
N ASP A 134 17.67 -19.46 -1.45
CA ASP A 134 17.58 -20.19 -0.18
C ASP A 134 17.45 -19.28 1.06
N VAL A 135 16.58 -18.27 0.93
CA VAL A 135 16.37 -17.26 1.98
C VAL A 135 15.84 -17.92 3.25
N GLU A 136 15.03 -18.97 3.12
CA GLU A 136 14.51 -19.73 4.27
C GLU A 136 15.63 -20.46 5.01
N GLY A 137 16.53 -21.15 4.30
CA GLY A 137 17.68 -21.80 4.88
C GLY A 137 18.58 -20.82 5.62
N TRP A 138 18.85 -19.68 5.00
CA TRP A 138 19.65 -18.62 5.62
C TRP A 138 18.96 -18.02 6.87
N LEU A 139 17.64 -17.88 6.88
CA LEU A 139 16.89 -17.42 8.05
C LEU A 139 16.92 -18.42 9.20
N VAL A 140 16.85 -19.73 8.90
CA VAL A 140 16.93 -20.80 9.91
C VAL A 140 18.32 -20.83 10.56
N ASP A 141 19.38 -20.63 9.77
CA ASP A 141 20.76 -20.59 10.25
C ASP A 141 21.15 -19.25 10.92
N ALA A 142 20.30 -18.25 10.80
CA ALA A 142 20.56 -16.93 11.38
C ALA A 142 20.50 -16.98 12.92
N GLY A 143 21.51 -16.43 13.55
CA GLY A 143 21.57 -16.37 15.01
C GLY A 143 20.45 -15.52 15.62
N PRO A 144 20.16 -15.71 16.94
CA PRO A 144 19.03 -15.06 17.61
C PRO A 144 19.05 -13.53 17.54
N THR A 145 20.23 -12.93 17.49
CA THR A 145 20.42 -11.47 17.31
C THR A 145 19.99 -11.01 15.92
N THR A 146 20.32 -11.76 14.88
CA THR A 146 19.94 -11.47 13.49
C THR A 146 18.43 -11.59 13.33
N LEU A 147 17.84 -12.65 13.88
CA LEU A 147 16.39 -12.84 13.87
C LEU A 147 15.64 -11.72 14.60
N SER A 148 16.16 -11.24 15.74
CA SER A 148 15.55 -10.12 16.46
C SER A 148 15.58 -8.82 15.66
N VAL A 149 16.68 -8.55 14.97
CA VAL A 149 16.81 -7.37 14.10
C VAL A 149 15.88 -7.49 12.90
N LEU A 150 15.81 -8.66 12.27
CA LEU A 150 14.91 -8.91 11.16
C LEU A 150 13.44 -8.82 11.58
N ALA A 151 13.09 -9.37 12.73
CA ALA A 151 11.74 -9.26 13.29
C ALA A 151 11.36 -7.80 13.59
N LEU A 152 12.29 -6.98 14.05
CA LEU A 152 12.07 -5.55 14.25
C LEU A 152 11.82 -4.82 12.92
N LEU A 153 12.62 -5.13 11.90
CA LEU A 153 12.60 -4.44 10.60
C LEU A 153 11.45 -4.91 9.70
N PHE A 154 11.20 -6.21 9.62
CA PHE A 154 10.26 -6.81 8.67
C PHE A 154 9.00 -7.40 9.32
N GLY A 155 8.98 -7.58 10.61
CA GLY A 155 7.89 -8.20 11.37
C GLY A 155 8.29 -9.55 11.94
N PRO A 156 7.48 -10.11 12.84
CA PRO A 156 7.77 -11.40 13.45
C PRO A 156 7.87 -12.51 12.39
N PRO A 157 8.79 -13.47 12.55
CA PRO A 157 9.07 -14.50 11.55
C PRO A 157 7.85 -15.38 11.19
N GLU A 158 6.86 -15.46 12.07
CA GLU A 158 5.60 -16.13 11.82
C GLU A 158 4.78 -15.54 10.67
N LEU A 159 5.02 -14.28 10.32
CA LEU A 159 4.39 -13.62 9.18
C LEU A 159 5.16 -13.84 7.86
N LEU A 160 6.40 -14.36 7.94
CA LEU A 160 7.28 -14.57 6.78
C LEU A 160 7.24 -16.03 6.29
N SER A 161 6.63 -16.95 7.09
CA SER A 161 6.62 -18.41 6.83
C SER A 161 5.29 -18.95 6.28
N ASN A 162 4.34 -18.05 5.90
CA ASN A 162 3.07 -18.47 5.28
C ASN A 162 3.00 -18.08 3.82
#